data_86286410d07c3b72be80cdeb282fe2a5
#
_entry.id   86286410d07c3b72be80cdeb282fe2a5
#
_cell.length_a   1.000
_cell.length_b   1.000
_cell.length_c   1.000
_cell.angle_alpha   90.00
_cell.angle_beta   90.00
_cell.angle_gamma   90.00
#
_symmetry.space_group_name_H-M   'P 1'
#
loop_
_entity.id
_entity.type
_entity.pdbx_description
1 polymer ?
#
loop_
_entity_poly.entity_id
_entity_poly.type
_entity_poly.pdbx_seq_one_letter_code
_entity_poly.pdbx_strand_id
1 'polypeptide(L)'
;MLGRNIPMRPRDFVEELVQRNARFAMGHHSCVMAEGRKLDSFFGGTKSDHVRLVDWLAASKWVQPGAPDESRLITHSISLDGPMFEVFSASEQCCLRDWIARIGTPDDTATDEDPIPLEGVYTHPQDPESLRQYALEHFAEQSLSEQYYFMANADRHPPIRVYAKSFVETALNPISAALDTDQRLNAINHPNYSERLLAEMVADNHVKNVRSRRARATPTAPATDDKPGIGLIFDGCWLQGFANVQRIHLEEYGWLFRIYASELGDGTLAWNHNVIARNHLRYEEGISADHSAADRQLYDEFETSITALLLMACSLNTQRFLPEVLATNLAIEATGVGGLYITSWKKALKSKKQWIALYFRLHNSIDNYASGHTKWSIAAVQAFMARVAYATPEAVDQQWRRIWRLWRLQEIRLHGTRTEREALAGLLGTIAISGLGPTEA
;
A
#
# COMPACT_ATOMS: atom_id res chain seq x y z
N MET A 1 20.60 31.01 -16.01
CA MET A 1 21.78 30.61 -15.23
C MET A 1 21.29 29.51 -14.27
N LEU A 2 21.56 28.26 -14.60
CA LEU A 2 21.24 27.12 -13.76
C LEU A 2 22.28 27.09 -12.63
N GLY A 3 21.81 27.37 -11.40
CA GLY A 3 22.63 27.24 -10.21
C GLY A 3 23.10 25.79 -10.07
N ARG A 4 24.39 25.58 -9.93
CA ARG A 4 24.97 24.28 -9.58
C ARG A 4 24.39 23.89 -8.22
N ASN A 5 23.60 22.80 -8.15
CA ASN A 5 23.26 22.14 -6.91
C ASN A 5 24.56 21.62 -6.29
N ILE A 6 25.09 22.33 -5.32
CA ILE A 6 26.14 21.83 -4.45
C ILE A 6 25.45 20.81 -3.53
N PRO A 7 25.91 19.55 -3.46
CA PRO A 7 25.32 18.58 -2.54
C PRO A 7 25.42 19.12 -1.11
N MET A 8 24.29 19.18 -0.41
CA MET A 8 24.21 19.70 0.95
C MET A 8 24.79 18.64 1.88
N ARG A 9 25.77 19.03 2.73
CA ARG A 9 26.32 18.10 3.72
C ARG A 9 25.22 17.73 4.73
N PRO A 10 25.18 16.52 5.28
CA PRO A 10 24.19 16.10 6.25
C PRO A 10 24.04 17.07 7.42
N ARG A 11 25.14 17.66 7.89
CA ARG A 11 25.14 18.69 8.92
C ARG A 11 24.39 19.95 8.48
N ASP A 12 24.69 20.47 7.28
CA ASP A 12 24.07 21.70 6.74
C ASP A 12 22.55 21.50 6.60
N PHE A 13 22.13 20.27 6.24
CA PHE A 13 20.72 19.90 6.20
C PHE A 13 20.07 19.98 7.59
N VAL A 14 20.74 19.45 8.64
CA VAL A 14 20.21 19.51 10.01
C VAL A 14 20.12 20.97 10.51
N GLU A 15 21.09 21.82 10.16
CA GLU A 15 21.05 23.24 10.47
C GLU A 15 19.86 23.93 9.78
N GLU A 16 19.60 23.62 8.51
CA GLU A 16 18.43 24.14 7.77
C GLU A 16 17.13 23.61 8.37
N LEU A 17 17.08 22.33 8.74
CA LEU A 17 15.93 21.70 9.39
C LEU A 17 15.59 22.39 10.71
N VAL A 18 16.60 22.70 11.54
CA VAL A 18 16.45 23.48 12.77
C VAL A 18 15.94 24.87 12.46
N GLN A 19 16.56 25.58 11.51
CA GLN A 19 16.16 26.95 11.14
C GLN A 19 14.71 27.03 10.66
N ARG A 20 14.30 26.09 9.79
CA ARG A 20 12.94 26.03 9.23
C ARG A 20 11.88 25.79 10.30
N ASN A 21 12.18 24.91 11.26
CA ASN A 21 11.23 24.50 12.28
C ASN A 21 11.32 25.32 13.57
N ALA A 22 12.30 26.22 13.72
CA ALA A 22 12.60 26.93 14.94
C ALA A 22 11.37 27.66 15.53
N ARG A 23 10.60 28.36 14.70
CA ARG A 23 9.38 29.10 15.16
C ARG A 23 8.29 28.17 15.71
N PHE A 24 8.23 26.91 15.24
CA PHE A 24 7.25 25.90 15.68
C PHE A 24 7.73 25.15 16.92
N ALA A 25 9.06 25.07 17.12
CA ALA A 25 9.68 24.41 18.26
C ALA A 25 9.65 25.28 19.53
N MET A 26 9.50 26.61 19.38
CA MET A 26 9.44 27.53 20.51
C MET A 26 8.28 27.20 21.47
N GLY A 27 8.56 27.18 22.77
CA GLY A 27 7.61 26.87 23.82
C GLY A 27 7.49 25.38 24.18
N HIS A 28 7.99 24.49 23.34
CA HIS A 28 7.91 23.05 23.59
C HIS A 28 9.12 22.47 24.33
N HIS A 29 10.23 23.21 24.41
CA HIS A 29 11.51 22.73 24.99
C HIS A 29 11.97 23.54 26.19
N SER A 30 11.05 24.22 26.87
CA SER A 30 11.34 25.13 28.01
C SER A 30 11.95 24.42 29.24
N CYS A 31 11.78 23.09 29.35
CA CYS A 31 12.33 22.28 30.44
C CYS A 31 13.73 21.71 30.11
N VAL A 32 14.21 21.86 28.88
CA VAL A 32 15.50 21.35 28.44
C VAL A 32 16.54 22.47 28.49
N MET A 33 17.69 22.17 29.10
CA MET A 33 18.81 23.10 29.21
C MET A 33 19.92 22.71 28.23
N ALA A 34 20.41 23.68 27.47
CA ALA A 34 21.54 23.56 26.56
C ALA A 34 22.50 24.72 26.85
N GLU A 35 23.77 24.42 27.07
CA GLU A 35 24.81 25.43 27.36
C GLU A 35 24.42 26.44 28.46
N GLY A 36 23.75 25.98 29.51
CA GLY A 36 23.36 26.82 30.64
C GLY A 36 22.13 27.74 30.40
N ARG A 37 21.48 27.64 29.23
CA ARG A 37 20.24 28.38 28.92
C ARG A 37 19.13 27.43 28.44
N LYS A 38 17.89 27.89 28.46
CA LYS A 38 16.75 27.10 27.98
C LYS A 38 16.90 26.82 26.49
N LEU A 39 16.59 25.58 26.07
CA LEU A 39 16.66 25.17 24.67
C LEU A 39 15.80 26.05 23.76
N ASP A 40 14.63 26.50 24.25
CA ASP A 40 13.75 27.43 23.52
C ASP A 40 14.44 28.74 23.12
N SER A 41 15.46 29.18 23.88
CA SER A 41 16.18 30.40 23.55
C SER A 41 17.03 30.30 22.28
N PHE A 42 17.39 29.07 21.87
CA PHE A 42 18.11 28.85 20.61
C PHE A 42 17.16 28.94 19.42
N PHE A 43 15.92 28.47 19.55
CA PHE A 43 14.91 28.55 18.49
C PHE A 43 14.45 29.96 18.19
N GLY A 44 14.41 30.84 19.22
CA GLY A 44 14.13 32.26 19.05
C GLY A 44 15.34 33.14 18.67
N GLY A 45 16.51 32.50 18.47
CA GLY A 45 17.77 33.17 18.25
C GLY A 45 18.09 33.45 16.78
N THR A 46 19.36 33.75 16.53
CA THR A 46 19.93 33.97 15.19
C THR A 46 20.33 32.67 14.53
N LYS A 47 20.73 32.74 13.23
CA LYS A 47 21.31 31.58 12.55
C LYS A 47 22.51 31.00 13.31
N SER A 48 23.33 31.84 13.97
CA SER A 48 24.44 31.38 14.79
C SER A 48 23.97 30.55 16.00
N ASP A 49 22.81 30.89 16.58
CA ASP A 49 22.22 30.10 17.66
C ASP A 49 21.75 28.74 17.18
N HIS A 50 21.21 28.65 15.96
CA HIS A 50 20.81 27.39 15.36
C HIS A 50 22.01 26.45 15.10
N VAL A 51 23.12 27.01 14.59
CA VAL A 51 24.39 26.26 14.42
C VAL A 51 24.87 25.71 15.76
N ARG A 52 24.92 26.56 16.81
CA ARG A 52 25.30 26.15 18.17
C ARG A 52 24.38 25.07 18.74
N LEU A 53 23.09 25.14 18.42
CA LEU A 53 22.12 24.12 18.82
C LEU A 53 22.47 22.76 18.21
N VAL A 54 22.84 22.72 16.91
CA VAL A 54 23.25 21.48 16.24
C VAL A 54 24.54 20.93 16.84
N ASP A 55 25.53 21.78 17.14
CA ASP A 55 26.78 21.37 17.82
C ASP A 55 26.50 20.80 19.22
N TRP A 56 25.65 21.47 19.99
CA TRP A 56 25.24 21.00 21.30
C TRP A 56 24.49 19.66 21.20
N LEU A 57 23.60 19.51 20.21
CA LEU A 57 22.83 18.29 20.01
C LEU A 57 23.77 17.12 19.70
N ALA A 58 24.77 17.33 18.81
CA ALA A 58 25.77 16.34 18.44
C ALA A 58 26.59 15.84 19.65
N ALA A 59 26.84 16.72 20.63
CA ALA A 59 27.58 16.40 21.86
C ALA A 59 26.67 15.99 23.05
N SER A 60 25.35 15.97 22.85
CA SER A 60 24.40 15.74 23.93
C SER A 60 24.12 14.25 24.13
N LYS A 61 23.48 13.93 25.28
CA LYS A 61 22.99 12.56 25.57
C LYS A 61 21.91 12.04 24.62
N TRP A 62 21.40 12.88 23.71
CA TRP A 62 20.36 12.53 22.76
C TRP A 62 20.93 11.90 21.50
N VAL A 63 22.21 12.11 21.23
CA VAL A 63 22.91 11.62 20.05
C VAL A 63 24.09 10.75 20.48
N GLN A 64 24.18 9.57 19.91
CA GLN A 64 25.36 8.69 20.01
C GLN A 64 26.12 8.80 18.69
N PRO A 65 27.25 9.53 18.64
CA PRO A 65 28.02 9.69 17.40
C PRO A 65 28.37 8.35 16.75
N GLY A 66 28.15 8.23 15.45
CA GLY A 66 28.39 7.01 14.68
C GLY A 66 27.34 5.91 14.82
N ALA A 67 26.38 6.06 15.76
CA ALA A 67 25.38 5.01 16.06
C ALA A 67 23.95 5.58 16.11
N PRO A 68 23.31 5.82 14.96
CA PRO A 68 21.96 6.38 14.91
C PRO A 68 20.93 5.51 15.65
N ASP A 69 21.01 4.19 15.55
CA ASP A 69 20.07 3.27 16.19
C ASP A 69 20.22 3.17 17.71
N GLU A 70 21.30 3.71 18.27
CA GLU A 70 21.54 3.86 19.71
C GLU A 70 21.23 5.27 20.21
N SER A 71 20.99 6.20 19.29
CA SER A 71 20.72 7.61 19.60
C SER A 71 19.30 7.79 20.11
N ARG A 72 19.17 8.38 21.31
CA ARG A 72 17.85 8.65 21.92
C ARG A 72 16.99 9.63 21.09
N LEU A 73 17.61 10.49 20.30
CA LEU A 73 16.89 11.32 19.34
C LEU A 73 16.05 10.46 18.40
N ILE A 74 16.62 9.38 17.87
CA ILE A 74 15.95 8.46 16.95
C ILE A 74 15.03 7.49 17.70
N THR A 75 15.56 6.81 18.71
CA THR A 75 14.88 5.66 19.36
C THR A 75 13.82 6.07 20.37
N HIS A 76 13.85 7.32 20.84
CA HIS A 76 12.91 7.81 21.85
C HIS A 76 12.19 9.10 21.45
N SER A 77 12.90 10.11 20.91
CA SER A 77 12.26 11.42 20.70
C SER A 77 11.36 11.44 19.46
N ILE A 78 11.82 10.88 18.33
CA ILE A 78 11.09 10.84 17.06
C ILE A 78 10.48 9.47 16.73
N SER A 79 10.63 8.51 17.64
CA SER A 79 9.97 7.20 17.52
C SER A 79 8.46 7.30 17.68
N LEU A 80 7.75 6.22 17.34
CA LEU A 80 6.28 6.12 17.35
C LEU A 80 5.62 6.63 18.66
N ASP A 81 6.24 6.36 19.81
CA ASP A 81 5.74 6.80 21.13
C ASP A 81 6.49 8.02 21.67
N GLY A 82 7.29 8.66 20.83
CA GLY A 82 8.15 9.76 21.23
C GLY A 82 7.43 11.12 21.22
N PRO A 83 7.91 12.09 22.04
CA PRO A 83 7.29 13.40 22.13
C PRO A 83 7.40 14.25 20.85
N MET A 84 8.25 13.87 19.90
CA MET A 84 8.44 14.54 18.61
C MET A 84 8.02 13.64 17.44
N PHE A 85 7.14 12.67 17.72
CA PHE A 85 6.59 11.82 16.68
C PHE A 85 5.93 12.66 15.58
N GLU A 86 6.15 12.29 14.30
CA GLU A 86 5.68 13.00 13.10
C GLU A 86 6.17 14.46 12.93
N VAL A 87 7.06 14.98 13.78
CA VAL A 87 7.66 16.28 13.56
C VAL A 87 8.53 16.32 12.30
N PHE A 88 9.15 15.17 11.96
CA PHE A 88 10.02 15.02 10.80
C PHE A 88 9.44 14.00 9.83
N SER A 89 9.47 14.31 8.54
CA SER A 89 9.15 13.38 7.46
C SER A 89 10.15 12.21 7.43
N ALA A 90 9.80 11.11 6.76
CA ALA A 90 10.68 9.96 6.64
C ALA A 90 12.04 10.31 6.00
N SER A 91 12.04 11.19 4.98
CA SER A 91 13.29 11.67 4.35
C SER A 91 14.13 12.50 5.32
N GLU A 92 13.53 13.35 6.15
CA GLU A 92 14.24 14.13 7.16
C GLU A 92 14.82 13.24 8.26
N GLN A 93 14.09 12.19 8.67
CA GLN A 93 14.60 11.19 9.61
C GLN A 93 15.79 10.43 9.03
N CYS A 94 15.79 10.12 7.74
CA CYS A 94 16.92 9.50 7.05
C CYS A 94 18.15 10.41 7.08
N CYS A 95 17.99 11.69 6.76
CA CYS A 95 19.08 12.66 6.83
C CYS A 95 19.61 12.88 8.26
N LEU A 96 18.72 12.85 9.27
CA LEU A 96 19.15 12.89 10.68
C LEU A 96 20.00 11.66 11.05
N ARG A 97 19.64 10.49 10.57
CA ARG A 97 20.40 9.25 10.76
C ARG A 97 21.76 9.33 10.09
N ASP A 98 21.82 9.79 8.83
CA ASP A 98 23.06 9.98 8.09
C ASP A 98 23.98 10.99 8.79
N TRP A 99 23.45 12.09 9.28
CA TRP A 99 24.21 13.05 10.06
C TRP A 99 24.81 12.41 11.30
N ILE A 100 24.01 11.69 12.10
CA ILE A 100 24.49 11.01 13.32
C ILE A 100 25.59 10.00 13.00
N ALA A 101 25.40 9.21 11.93
CA ALA A 101 26.38 8.20 11.50
C ALA A 101 27.74 8.80 11.14
N ARG A 102 27.75 10.05 10.67
CA ARG A 102 28.97 10.73 10.20
C ARG A 102 29.62 11.63 11.28
N ILE A 103 29.01 11.83 12.44
CA ILE A 103 29.62 12.62 13.51
C ILE A 103 30.93 11.96 13.95
N GLY A 104 32.03 12.72 13.86
CA GLY A 104 33.36 12.28 14.27
C GLY A 104 34.12 11.42 13.23
N THR A 105 33.59 11.23 12.04
CA THR A 105 34.33 10.64 10.93
C THR A 105 35.14 11.72 10.20
N PRO A 106 36.34 11.40 9.64
CA PRO A 106 37.13 12.38 8.89
C PRO A 106 36.47 12.85 7.58
N ASP A 107 35.39 12.22 7.18
CA ASP A 107 34.71 12.36 5.90
C ASP A 107 33.48 13.28 5.98
N ASP A 108 33.66 14.46 6.62
CA ASP A 108 32.69 15.56 6.50
C ASP A 108 32.80 16.27 5.15
N THR A 109 33.59 15.72 4.23
CA THR A 109 33.69 16.15 2.86
C THR A 109 32.59 15.47 2.03
N ALA A 110 31.87 16.26 1.26
CA ALA A 110 30.85 15.80 0.34
C ALA A 110 31.34 14.58 -0.45
N THR A 111 30.73 13.43 -0.23
CA THR A 111 30.85 12.32 -1.17
C THR A 111 30.06 12.70 -2.41
N ASP A 112 30.61 12.42 -3.59
CA ASP A 112 29.91 12.41 -4.88
C ASP A 112 28.89 11.25 -4.91
N GLU A 113 28.04 11.16 -3.89
CA GLU A 113 26.87 10.29 -3.95
C GLU A 113 25.87 10.98 -4.88
N ASP A 114 25.34 10.20 -5.80
CA ASP A 114 24.36 10.64 -6.78
C ASP A 114 23.32 11.52 -6.13
N PRO A 115 23.04 12.71 -6.67
CA PRO A 115 22.07 13.62 -6.09
C PRO A 115 20.74 12.87 -5.93
N ILE A 116 20.16 12.93 -4.74
CA ILE A 116 18.78 12.43 -4.50
C ILE A 116 17.94 13.05 -5.63
N PRO A 117 17.30 12.24 -6.48
CA PRO A 117 16.53 12.78 -7.59
C PRO A 117 15.51 13.76 -7.02
N LEU A 118 15.54 15.00 -7.48
CA LEU A 118 14.53 15.99 -7.11
C LEU A 118 13.17 15.42 -7.48
N GLU A 119 12.30 15.21 -6.49
CA GLU A 119 10.92 14.84 -6.75
C GLU A 119 10.32 15.85 -7.73
N GLY A 120 9.89 15.37 -8.91
CA GLY A 120 9.28 16.22 -9.94
C GLY A 120 10.11 16.49 -11.19
N VAL A 121 11.35 16.00 -11.29
CA VAL A 121 12.07 16.03 -12.59
C VAL A 121 11.67 14.80 -13.40
N TYR A 122 10.68 14.96 -14.25
CA TYR A 122 10.23 13.89 -15.15
C TYR A 122 11.10 13.82 -16.39
N THR A 123 11.72 12.65 -16.62
CA THR A 123 12.55 12.38 -17.80
C THR A 123 11.77 11.72 -18.95
N HIS A 124 10.45 11.57 -18.80
CA HIS A 124 9.58 10.94 -19.78
C HIS A 124 9.00 11.95 -20.78
N PRO A 125 8.57 11.51 -21.98
CA PRO A 125 7.90 12.34 -22.96
C PRO A 125 6.67 13.07 -22.39
N GLN A 126 6.40 14.27 -22.85
CA GLN A 126 5.28 15.09 -22.38
C GLN A 126 4.07 15.04 -23.33
N ASP A 127 4.26 14.72 -24.61
CA ASP A 127 3.15 14.55 -25.52
C ASP A 127 2.44 13.20 -25.31
N PRO A 128 1.10 13.15 -25.45
CA PRO A 128 0.32 11.97 -25.05
C PRO A 128 0.67 10.67 -25.78
N GLU A 129 1.06 10.74 -27.07
CA GLU A 129 1.35 9.53 -27.85
C GLU A 129 2.73 8.97 -27.52
N SER A 130 3.75 9.82 -27.49
CA SER A 130 5.10 9.41 -27.07
C SER A 130 5.10 8.94 -25.61
N LEU A 131 4.31 9.56 -24.74
CA LEU A 131 4.13 9.12 -23.36
C LEU A 131 3.50 7.72 -23.30
N ARG A 132 2.48 7.48 -24.13
CA ARG A 132 1.83 6.17 -24.20
C ARG A 132 2.79 5.10 -24.69
N GLN A 133 3.52 5.37 -25.76
CA GLN A 133 4.52 4.45 -26.30
C GLN A 133 5.60 4.15 -25.26
N TYR A 134 6.19 5.19 -24.66
CA TYR A 134 7.17 5.05 -23.58
C TYR A 134 6.64 4.17 -22.44
N ALA A 135 5.42 4.44 -21.96
CA ALA A 135 4.86 3.69 -20.85
C ALA A 135 4.66 2.20 -21.19
N LEU A 136 4.17 1.90 -22.40
CA LEU A 136 3.95 0.52 -22.83
C LEU A 136 5.26 -0.24 -23.00
N GLU A 137 6.29 0.37 -23.61
CA GLU A 137 7.59 -0.25 -23.81
C GLU A 137 8.33 -0.42 -22.49
N HIS A 138 8.39 0.64 -21.67
CA HIS A 138 9.19 0.63 -20.44
C HIS A 138 8.64 -0.32 -19.36
N PHE A 139 7.34 -0.32 -19.12
CA PHE A 139 6.76 -1.09 -18.01
C PHE A 139 6.35 -2.52 -18.39
N ALA A 140 6.14 -2.82 -19.67
CA ALA A 140 5.80 -4.18 -20.09
C ALA A 140 6.95 -5.18 -19.89
N GLU A 141 8.19 -4.71 -19.97
CA GLU A 141 9.40 -5.53 -19.80
C GLU A 141 9.74 -5.80 -18.32
N GLN A 142 9.10 -5.11 -17.40
CA GLN A 142 9.38 -5.27 -15.97
C GLN A 142 8.72 -6.54 -15.40
N SER A 143 9.32 -7.12 -14.37
CA SER A 143 8.71 -8.21 -13.61
C SER A 143 7.40 -7.78 -12.94
N LEU A 144 6.54 -8.72 -12.53
CA LEU A 144 5.27 -8.38 -11.85
C LEU A 144 5.50 -7.61 -10.55
N SER A 145 6.56 -7.91 -9.81
CA SER A 145 6.92 -7.18 -8.58
C SER A 145 7.35 -5.75 -8.89
N GLU A 146 8.14 -5.54 -9.91
CA GLU A 146 8.53 -4.20 -10.35
C GLU A 146 7.34 -3.39 -10.88
N GLN A 147 6.48 -3.99 -11.70
CA GLN A 147 5.25 -3.33 -12.15
C GLN A 147 4.38 -2.92 -10.95
N TYR A 148 4.27 -3.79 -9.94
CA TYR A 148 3.53 -3.47 -8.72
C TYR A 148 4.19 -2.32 -7.95
N TYR A 149 5.53 -2.32 -7.83
CA TYR A 149 6.30 -1.22 -7.25
C TYR A 149 5.98 0.11 -7.93
N PHE A 150 6.05 0.17 -9.25
CA PHE A 150 5.75 1.39 -10.00
C PHE A 150 4.29 1.84 -9.81
N MET A 151 3.34 0.91 -9.78
CA MET A 151 1.93 1.22 -9.53
C MET A 151 1.69 1.73 -8.12
N ALA A 152 2.32 1.14 -7.11
CA ALA A 152 2.24 1.59 -5.72
C ALA A 152 2.86 2.99 -5.52
N ASN A 153 3.85 3.34 -6.36
CA ASN A 153 4.54 4.62 -6.35
C ASN A 153 4.18 5.49 -7.57
N ALA A 154 2.92 5.45 -8.01
CA ALA A 154 2.47 6.12 -9.23
C ALA A 154 2.64 7.66 -9.21
N ASP A 155 2.77 8.27 -8.05
CA ASP A 155 3.04 9.71 -7.92
C ASP A 155 4.50 10.05 -8.28
N ARG A 156 5.43 9.10 -8.04
CA ARG A 156 6.83 9.21 -8.46
C ARG A 156 7.02 8.79 -9.92
N HIS A 157 6.14 7.94 -10.43
CA HIS A 157 6.21 7.35 -11.76
C HIS A 157 4.89 7.55 -12.53
N PRO A 158 4.46 8.80 -12.82
CA PRO A 158 3.16 9.09 -13.42
C PRO A 158 2.84 8.32 -14.70
N PRO A 159 3.81 8.01 -15.60
CA PRO A 159 3.54 7.24 -16.81
C PRO A 159 2.97 5.83 -16.55
N ILE A 160 3.20 5.26 -15.36
CA ILE A 160 2.65 3.95 -14.99
C ILE A 160 1.11 3.91 -15.06
N ARG A 161 0.42 5.04 -14.87
CA ARG A 161 -1.03 5.12 -14.97
C ARG A 161 -1.53 4.81 -16.38
N VAL A 162 -0.77 5.20 -17.40
CA VAL A 162 -1.07 4.91 -18.81
C VAL A 162 -0.89 3.42 -19.08
N TYR A 163 0.22 2.84 -18.62
CA TYR A 163 0.46 1.40 -18.70
C TYR A 163 -0.62 0.61 -17.95
N ALA A 164 -0.92 0.96 -16.70
CA ALA A 164 -1.93 0.30 -15.88
C ALA A 164 -3.29 0.24 -16.56
N LYS A 165 -3.71 1.33 -17.22
CA LYS A 165 -4.96 1.36 -17.98
C LYS A 165 -4.94 0.34 -19.12
N SER A 166 -3.89 0.33 -19.94
CA SER A 166 -3.74 -0.60 -21.05
C SER A 166 -3.66 -2.06 -20.56
N PHE A 167 -2.92 -2.31 -19.50
CA PHE A 167 -2.82 -3.62 -18.87
C PHE A 167 -4.19 -4.15 -18.43
N VAL A 168 -5.00 -3.34 -17.74
CA VAL A 168 -6.36 -3.75 -17.33
C VAL A 168 -7.23 -4.06 -18.55
N GLU A 169 -7.24 -3.20 -19.57
CA GLU A 169 -8.03 -3.41 -20.79
C GLU A 169 -7.62 -4.71 -21.50
N THR A 170 -6.33 -5.00 -21.58
CA THR A 170 -5.80 -6.23 -22.17
C THR A 170 -6.14 -7.47 -21.31
N ALA A 171 -6.08 -7.36 -19.99
CA ALA A 171 -6.37 -8.48 -19.09
C ALA A 171 -7.86 -8.79 -18.97
N LEU A 172 -8.73 -7.77 -18.93
CA LEU A 172 -10.17 -7.99 -18.73
C LEU A 172 -10.86 -8.66 -19.93
N ASN A 173 -10.39 -8.45 -21.14
CA ASN A 173 -11.01 -9.03 -22.33
C ASN A 173 -10.97 -10.56 -22.31
N PRO A 174 -9.81 -11.24 -22.16
CA PRO A 174 -9.76 -12.69 -22.11
C PRO A 174 -10.41 -13.27 -20.84
N ILE A 175 -10.33 -12.56 -19.69
CA ILE A 175 -11.03 -12.96 -18.46
C ILE A 175 -12.54 -12.97 -18.71
N SER A 176 -13.07 -11.90 -19.31
CA SER A 176 -14.50 -11.80 -19.59
C SER A 176 -14.96 -12.87 -20.59
N ALA A 177 -14.20 -13.08 -21.67
CA ALA A 177 -14.51 -14.09 -22.67
C ALA A 177 -14.49 -15.52 -22.04
N ALA A 178 -13.49 -15.84 -21.24
CA ALA A 178 -13.39 -17.13 -20.59
C ALA A 178 -14.52 -17.37 -19.59
N LEU A 179 -14.85 -16.38 -18.75
CA LEU A 179 -15.96 -16.48 -17.81
C LEU A 179 -17.33 -16.59 -18.49
N ASP A 180 -17.48 -16.07 -19.70
CA ASP A 180 -18.73 -16.17 -20.47
C ASP A 180 -18.84 -17.48 -21.29
N THR A 181 -17.73 -18.13 -21.66
CA THR A 181 -17.73 -19.23 -22.60
C THR A 181 -17.10 -20.54 -22.11
N ASP A 182 -16.18 -20.50 -21.16
CA ASP A 182 -15.50 -21.71 -20.68
C ASP A 182 -16.37 -22.44 -19.65
N GLN A 183 -16.90 -23.58 -20.06
CA GLN A 183 -17.74 -24.43 -19.19
C GLN A 183 -17.06 -24.85 -17.90
N ARG A 184 -15.72 -24.94 -17.88
CA ARG A 184 -14.95 -25.28 -16.67
C ARG A 184 -15.02 -24.20 -15.61
N LEU A 185 -15.19 -22.94 -16.00
CA LEU A 185 -15.30 -21.80 -15.08
C LEU A 185 -16.72 -21.59 -14.56
N ASN A 186 -17.68 -22.37 -15.05
CA ASN A 186 -19.08 -22.40 -14.59
C ASN A 186 -19.73 -21.01 -14.44
N ALA A 187 -19.41 -20.12 -15.38
CA ALA A 187 -19.76 -18.71 -15.30
C ALA A 187 -21.02 -18.33 -16.07
N ILE A 188 -21.70 -19.31 -16.65
CA ILE A 188 -22.65 -19.14 -17.75
C ILE A 188 -23.90 -18.31 -17.37
N ASN A 189 -24.27 -18.22 -16.14
CA ASN A 189 -25.46 -17.48 -15.71
C ASN A 189 -25.10 -16.36 -14.74
N HIS A 190 -24.77 -15.18 -15.25
CA HIS A 190 -24.80 -14.03 -14.38
C HIS A 190 -26.28 -13.68 -14.11
N PRO A 191 -26.74 -13.67 -12.87
CA PRO A 191 -28.10 -13.31 -12.55
C PRO A 191 -28.30 -11.80 -12.66
N ASN A 192 -29.53 -11.35 -12.87
CA ASN A 192 -29.87 -9.93 -12.83
C ASN A 192 -29.56 -9.35 -11.45
N TYR A 193 -29.10 -8.11 -11.42
CA TYR A 193 -28.80 -7.42 -10.17
C TYR A 193 -30.06 -7.30 -9.30
N SER A 194 -29.87 -7.64 -8.03
CA SER A 194 -30.74 -7.20 -6.94
C SER A 194 -29.93 -7.11 -5.64
N GLU A 195 -30.34 -6.27 -4.72
CA GLU A 195 -29.71 -6.18 -3.39
C GLU A 195 -29.77 -7.51 -2.63
N ARG A 196 -30.88 -8.23 -2.81
CA ARG A 196 -31.05 -9.57 -2.25
C ARG A 196 -29.98 -10.54 -2.78
N LEU A 197 -29.77 -10.57 -4.09
CA LEU A 197 -28.75 -11.42 -4.71
C LEU A 197 -27.37 -11.09 -4.17
N LEU A 198 -27.00 -9.81 -4.06
CA LEU A 198 -25.72 -9.37 -3.51
C LEU A 198 -25.54 -9.88 -2.06
N ALA A 199 -26.58 -9.78 -1.23
CA ALA A 199 -26.56 -10.32 0.14
C ALA A 199 -26.42 -11.84 0.18
N GLU A 200 -27.11 -12.57 -0.72
CA GLU A 200 -27.01 -14.02 -0.86
C GLU A 200 -25.60 -14.45 -1.29
N MET A 201 -24.97 -13.75 -2.24
CA MET A 201 -23.59 -14.02 -2.67
C MET A 201 -22.59 -13.95 -1.51
N VAL A 202 -22.69 -12.90 -0.69
CA VAL A 202 -21.78 -12.73 0.46
C VAL A 202 -22.09 -13.76 1.55
N ALA A 203 -23.36 -14.09 1.78
CA ALA A 203 -23.75 -15.13 2.74
C ALA A 203 -23.23 -16.52 2.30
N ASP A 204 -23.31 -16.85 1.02
CA ASP A 204 -22.76 -18.10 0.47
C ASP A 204 -21.24 -18.15 0.63
N ASN A 205 -20.54 -17.04 0.36
CA ASN A 205 -19.11 -16.93 0.57
C ASN A 205 -18.75 -17.17 2.05
N HIS A 206 -19.52 -16.63 2.99
CA HIS A 206 -19.34 -16.89 4.42
C HIS A 206 -19.44 -18.40 4.73
N VAL A 207 -20.44 -19.09 4.20
CA VAL A 207 -20.59 -20.54 4.40
C VAL A 207 -19.39 -21.30 3.84
N LYS A 208 -18.89 -20.90 2.66
CA LYS A 208 -17.69 -21.48 2.04
C LYS A 208 -16.44 -21.24 2.89
N ASN A 209 -16.27 -20.05 3.43
CA ASN A 209 -15.16 -19.70 4.33
C ASN A 209 -15.18 -20.55 5.61
N VAL A 210 -16.36 -20.71 6.25
CA VAL A 210 -16.50 -21.57 7.43
C VAL A 210 -16.12 -23.02 7.13
N ARG A 211 -16.56 -23.56 5.99
CA ARG A 211 -16.22 -24.92 5.55
C ARG A 211 -14.71 -25.05 5.31
N SER A 212 -14.11 -24.13 4.58
CA SER A 212 -12.67 -24.09 4.31
C SER A 212 -11.83 -24.01 5.58
N ARG A 213 -12.24 -23.21 6.56
CA ARG A 213 -11.59 -23.12 7.87
C ARG A 213 -11.63 -24.46 8.60
N ARG A 214 -12.79 -25.13 8.62
CA ARG A 214 -12.93 -26.44 9.26
C ARG A 214 -12.05 -27.49 8.60
N ALA A 215 -11.97 -27.51 7.27
CA ALA A 215 -11.11 -28.42 6.54
C ALA A 215 -9.61 -28.18 6.82
N ARG A 216 -9.17 -26.94 6.92
CA ARG A 216 -7.77 -26.57 7.25
C ARG A 216 -7.39 -26.80 8.73
N ALA A 217 -8.35 -26.95 9.62
CA ALA A 217 -8.10 -27.31 11.01
C ALA A 217 -7.62 -28.76 11.17
N THR A 218 -7.77 -29.59 10.14
CA THR A 218 -7.16 -30.92 10.07
C THR A 218 -5.70 -30.78 9.66
N PRO A 219 -4.72 -31.39 10.37
CA PRO A 219 -3.31 -31.26 10.03
C PRO A 219 -3.03 -31.82 8.64
N THR A 220 -2.87 -30.99 7.66
CA THR A 220 -2.37 -31.36 6.33
C THR A 220 -1.11 -30.54 6.05
N ALA A 221 -0.02 -31.23 5.80
CA ALA A 221 1.29 -30.82 5.30
C ALA A 221 1.96 -29.60 5.97
N PRO A 222 3.30 -29.59 6.09
CA PRO A 222 4.05 -28.42 6.53
C PRO A 222 3.75 -27.26 5.59
N ALA A 223 3.68 -26.04 6.17
CA ALA A 223 3.65 -24.84 5.37
C ALA A 223 4.87 -24.88 4.43
N THR A 224 4.64 -24.77 3.14
CA THR A 224 5.70 -24.53 2.16
C THR A 224 6.40 -23.22 2.55
N ASP A 225 7.68 -23.11 2.21
CA ASP A 225 8.48 -21.87 2.35
C ASP A 225 8.03 -20.80 1.33
N ASP A 226 6.74 -20.74 1.04
CA ASP A 226 6.17 -19.80 0.08
C ASP A 226 6.31 -18.36 0.62
N LYS A 227 6.80 -17.50 -0.24
CA LYS A 227 6.88 -16.06 0.03
C LYS A 227 5.50 -15.52 0.42
N PRO A 228 5.41 -14.59 1.39
CA PRO A 228 4.14 -13.95 1.70
C PRO A 228 3.62 -13.16 0.50
N GLY A 229 2.30 -13.14 0.32
CA GLY A 229 1.70 -12.36 -0.77
C GLY A 229 1.91 -10.86 -0.56
N ILE A 230 2.17 -10.13 -1.65
CA ILE A 230 2.46 -8.69 -1.62
C ILE A 230 1.34 -7.86 -0.98
N GLY A 231 0.10 -8.34 -1.01
CA GLY A 231 -1.04 -7.70 -0.34
C GLY A 231 -0.85 -7.48 1.16
N LEU A 232 0.06 -8.24 1.81
CA LEU A 232 0.30 -8.10 3.24
C LEU A 232 0.81 -6.70 3.62
N ILE A 233 1.81 -6.19 2.87
CA ILE A 233 2.43 -4.87 3.16
C ILE A 233 1.75 -3.70 2.44
N PHE A 234 0.83 -4.00 1.53
CA PHE A 234 0.10 -3.00 0.75
C PHE A 234 -1.41 -3.11 0.96
N ASP A 235 -1.81 -3.62 2.12
CA ASP A 235 -3.22 -3.76 2.48
C ASP A 235 -3.94 -2.41 2.41
N GLY A 236 -5.08 -2.38 1.73
CA GLY A 236 -5.85 -1.17 1.49
C GLY A 236 -5.29 -0.21 0.41
N CYS A 237 -4.04 -0.38 -0.08
CA CYS A 237 -3.43 0.60 -0.99
C CYS A 237 -4.20 0.76 -2.32
N TRP A 238 -4.95 -0.25 -2.76
CA TRP A 238 -5.84 -0.15 -3.92
C TRP A 238 -7.01 0.81 -3.73
N LEU A 239 -7.24 1.29 -2.51
CA LEU A 239 -8.29 2.26 -2.19
C LEU A 239 -7.79 3.71 -2.13
N GLN A 240 -6.48 3.96 -2.27
CA GLN A 240 -5.91 5.32 -2.20
C GLN A 240 -6.57 6.32 -3.17
N GLY A 241 -7.00 5.87 -4.35
CA GLY A 241 -7.69 6.71 -5.36
C GLY A 241 -9.07 7.20 -4.93
N PHE A 242 -9.64 6.69 -3.83
CA PHE A 242 -10.94 7.09 -3.31
C PHE A 242 -10.90 8.28 -2.36
N ALA A 243 -9.72 8.73 -1.94
CA ALA A 243 -9.52 9.99 -1.20
C ALA A 243 -9.66 11.25 -2.07
N ASN A 244 -10.23 11.15 -3.28
CA ASN A 244 -10.34 12.24 -4.22
C ASN A 244 -11.50 13.18 -3.84
N VAL A 245 -11.18 14.42 -3.47
CA VAL A 245 -12.14 15.46 -3.06
C VAL A 245 -13.23 15.73 -4.10
N GLN A 246 -12.94 15.56 -5.39
CA GLN A 246 -13.92 15.77 -6.46
C GLN A 246 -15.05 14.71 -6.48
N ARG A 247 -14.84 13.56 -5.83
CA ARG A 247 -15.74 12.41 -5.91
C ARG A 247 -16.20 11.88 -4.56
N ILE A 248 -15.61 12.35 -3.46
CA ILE A 248 -15.96 11.88 -2.11
C ILE A 248 -17.43 12.13 -1.74
N HIS A 249 -18.12 13.01 -2.46
CA HIS A 249 -19.56 13.22 -2.32
C HIS A 249 -20.41 12.09 -2.92
N LEU A 250 -19.83 11.22 -3.75
CA LEU A 250 -20.49 10.01 -4.23
C LEU A 250 -20.46 8.96 -3.13
N GLU A 251 -21.61 8.38 -2.82
CA GLU A 251 -21.78 7.50 -1.66
C GLU A 251 -20.84 6.28 -1.74
N GLU A 252 -20.70 5.66 -2.91
CA GLU A 252 -19.77 4.54 -3.11
C GLU A 252 -18.31 4.92 -2.85
N TYR A 253 -17.89 6.15 -3.19
CA TYR A 253 -16.57 6.67 -2.86
C TYR A 253 -16.40 6.88 -1.36
N GLY A 254 -17.42 7.39 -0.70
CA GLY A 254 -17.43 7.58 0.75
C GLY A 254 -17.25 6.26 1.51
N TRP A 255 -17.93 5.18 1.10
CA TRP A 255 -17.77 3.88 1.70
C TRP A 255 -16.39 3.28 1.48
N LEU A 256 -15.84 3.36 0.27
CA LEU A 256 -14.50 2.85 -0.04
C LEU A 256 -13.42 3.67 0.66
N PHE A 257 -13.58 5.00 0.74
CA PHE A 257 -12.69 5.84 1.54
C PHE A 257 -12.71 5.49 3.03
N ARG A 258 -13.88 5.16 3.57
CA ARG A 258 -14.00 4.72 4.96
C ARG A 258 -13.24 3.43 5.24
N ILE A 259 -13.29 2.46 4.32
CA ILE A 259 -12.47 1.24 4.40
C ILE A 259 -11.00 1.63 4.37
N TYR A 260 -10.58 2.46 3.41
CA TYR A 260 -9.20 2.92 3.30
C TYR A 260 -8.69 3.59 4.57
N ALA A 261 -9.46 4.49 5.18
CA ALA A 261 -9.10 5.14 6.43
C ALA A 261 -8.92 4.13 7.57
N SER A 262 -9.79 3.12 7.63
CA SER A 262 -9.71 2.04 8.62
C SER A 262 -8.47 1.16 8.40
N GLU A 263 -8.10 0.82 7.13
CA GLU A 263 -6.85 0.11 6.82
C GLU A 263 -5.60 0.90 7.26
N LEU A 264 -5.69 2.22 7.22
CA LEU A 264 -4.65 3.12 7.74
C LEU A 264 -4.77 3.34 9.25
N GLY A 265 -5.64 2.61 9.95
CA GLY A 265 -5.79 2.62 11.41
C GLY A 265 -6.61 3.78 11.96
N ASP A 266 -7.44 4.45 11.14
CA ASP A 266 -8.25 5.62 11.52
C ASP A 266 -7.41 6.71 12.24
N GLY A 267 -6.17 6.93 11.77
CA GLY A 267 -5.22 7.85 12.36
C GLY A 267 -4.43 7.28 13.55
N THR A 268 -4.61 6.02 13.91
CA THR A 268 -3.85 5.33 14.97
C THR A 268 -2.84 4.39 14.36
N LEU A 269 -1.55 4.75 14.36
CA LEU A 269 -0.49 3.95 13.72
C LEU A 269 -0.38 2.52 14.23
N ALA A 270 -0.69 2.28 15.51
CA ALA A 270 -0.68 0.94 16.08
C ALA A 270 -1.73 0.00 15.44
N TRP A 271 -2.71 0.56 14.74
CA TRP A 271 -3.76 -0.18 14.02
C TRP A 271 -3.61 -0.11 12.50
N ASN A 272 -2.62 0.65 12.01
CA ASN A 272 -2.34 0.73 10.59
C ASN A 272 -1.76 -0.60 10.10
N HIS A 273 -2.45 -1.25 9.17
CA HIS A 273 -2.10 -2.58 8.67
C HIS A 273 -0.72 -2.62 8.02
N ASN A 274 -0.38 -1.59 7.25
CA ASN A 274 0.94 -1.49 6.60
C ASN A 274 2.06 -1.37 7.64
N VAL A 275 1.85 -0.60 8.72
CA VAL A 275 2.81 -0.45 9.82
C VAL A 275 2.97 -1.77 10.56
N ILE A 276 1.87 -2.46 10.87
CA ILE A 276 1.88 -3.77 11.53
C ILE A 276 2.64 -4.80 10.66
N ALA A 277 2.34 -4.85 9.37
CA ALA A 277 3.00 -5.76 8.44
C ALA A 277 4.51 -5.48 8.31
N ARG A 278 4.91 -4.21 8.22
CA ARG A 278 6.33 -3.82 8.19
C ARG A 278 7.06 -4.17 9.49
N ASN A 279 6.41 -3.99 10.64
CA ASN A 279 6.97 -4.41 11.92
C ASN A 279 7.12 -5.93 12.02
N HIS A 280 6.16 -6.69 11.47
CA HIS A 280 6.30 -8.14 11.32
C HIS A 280 7.54 -8.50 10.51
N LEU A 281 7.72 -7.93 9.32
CA LEU A 281 8.88 -8.20 8.48
C LEU A 281 10.18 -7.84 9.18
N ARG A 282 10.27 -6.66 9.78
CA ARG A 282 11.48 -6.16 10.42
C ARG A 282 11.86 -6.96 11.66
N TYR A 283 10.92 -7.17 12.59
CA TYR A 283 11.21 -7.71 13.92
C TYR A 283 10.98 -9.21 14.06
N GLU A 284 10.20 -9.82 13.16
CA GLU A 284 9.85 -11.24 13.23
C GLU A 284 10.41 -12.07 12.07
N GLU A 285 10.71 -11.45 10.92
CA GLU A 285 11.30 -12.12 9.76
C GLU A 285 12.73 -11.63 9.44
N GLY A 286 13.21 -10.55 10.07
CA GLY A 286 14.55 -10.00 9.84
C GLY A 286 14.72 -9.32 8.47
N ILE A 287 13.62 -8.97 7.80
CA ILE A 287 13.62 -8.30 6.50
C ILE A 287 13.58 -6.79 6.74
N SER A 288 14.53 -6.05 6.18
CA SER A 288 14.50 -4.58 6.23
C SER A 288 13.31 -4.06 5.43
N ALA A 289 12.48 -3.24 6.06
CA ALA A 289 11.31 -2.61 5.46
C ALA A 289 11.42 -1.08 5.44
N ASP A 290 12.63 -0.56 5.28
CA ASP A 290 12.87 0.88 5.23
C ASP A 290 12.39 1.51 3.91
N HIS A 291 11.94 2.78 3.99
CA HIS A 291 11.30 3.50 2.88
C HIS A 291 12.31 4.12 1.88
N SER A 292 13.51 3.58 1.75
CA SER A 292 14.53 4.04 0.82
C SER A 292 14.46 3.33 -0.53
N ALA A 293 15.44 3.56 -1.40
CA ALA A 293 15.62 2.80 -2.65
C ALA A 293 15.64 1.27 -2.43
N ALA A 294 16.00 0.82 -1.22
CA ALA A 294 15.89 -0.56 -0.77
C ALA A 294 14.44 -1.09 -0.77
N ASP A 295 13.41 -0.23 -0.71
CA ASP A 295 12.03 -0.66 -0.81
C ASP A 295 11.71 -1.36 -2.14
N ARG A 296 12.41 -1.05 -3.21
CA ARG A 296 12.27 -1.77 -4.48
C ARG A 296 12.69 -3.24 -4.33
N GLN A 297 13.76 -3.51 -3.62
CA GLN A 297 14.23 -4.88 -3.34
C GLN A 297 13.25 -5.64 -2.44
N LEU A 298 12.53 -4.92 -1.58
CA LEU A 298 11.50 -5.51 -0.73
C LEU A 298 10.41 -6.21 -1.56
N TYR A 299 10.06 -5.68 -2.73
CA TYR A 299 9.02 -6.28 -3.58
C TYR A 299 9.41 -7.67 -4.09
N ASP A 300 10.71 -7.96 -4.19
CA ASP A 300 11.21 -9.26 -4.60
C ASP A 300 11.10 -10.32 -3.49
N GLU A 301 10.91 -9.90 -2.24
CA GLU A 301 10.65 -10.79 -1.09
C GLU A 301 9.20 -11.29 -1.04
N PHE A 302 8.32 -10.75 -1.89
CA PHE A 302 6.91 -11.10 -1.92
C PHE A 302 6.50 -11.81 -3.21
N GLU A 303 5.47 -12.65 -3.09
CA GLU A 303 4.78 -13.18 -4.25
C GLU A 303 3.80 -12.13 -4.79
N THR A 304 4.05 -11.64 -6.01
CA THR A 304 3.14 -10.73 -6.72
C THR A 304 2.30 -11.52 -7.71
N SER A 305 1.03 -11.72 -7.38
CA SER A 305 0.09 -12.37 -8.29
C SER A 305 -0.45 -11.40 -9.33
N ILE A 306 -0.78 -11.91 -10.51
CA ILE A 306 -1.44 -11.15 -11.58
C ILE A 306 -2.77 -10.52 -11.10
N THR A 307 -3.47 -11.16 -10.17
CA THR A 307 -4.71 -10.62 -9.60
C THR A 307 -4.47 -9.43 -8.67
N ALA A 308 -3.38 -9.43 -7.90
CA ALA A 308 -2.98 -8.29 -7.09
C ALA A 308 -2.57 -7.11 -7.99
N LEU A 309 -1.79 -7.39 -9.05
CA LEU A 309 -1.42 -6.39 -10.03
C LEU A 309 -2.64 -5.80 -10.75
N LEU A 310 -3.60 -6.64 -11.15
CA LEU A 310 -4.84 -6.20 -11.80
C LEU A 310 -5.66 -5.27 -10.89
N LEU A 311 -5.80 -5.61 -9.61
CA LEU A 311 -6.48 -4.77 -8.64
C LEU A 311 -5.79 -3.41 -8.49
N MET A 312 -4.46 -3.42 -8.35
CA MET A 312 -3.68 -2.19 -8.23
C MET A 312 -3.79 -1.33 -9.49
N ALA A 313 -3.72 -1.93 -10.66
CA ALA A 313 -3.90 -1.24 -11.95
C ALA A 313 -5.30 -0.63 -12.11
N CYS A 314 -6.36 -1.35 -11.71
CA CYS A 314 -7.73 -0.82 -11.69
C CYS A 314 -7.83 0.40 -10.77
N SER A 315 -7.19 0.35 -9.61
CA SER A 315 -7.24 1.42 -8.60
C SER A 315 -6.60 2.73 -9.05
N LEU A 316 -5.61 2.67 -9.93
CA LEU A 316 -5.00 3.86 -10.53
C LEU A 316 -5.92 4.58 -11.53
N ASN A 317 -7.00 3.93 -11.97
CA ASN A 317 -7.97 4.44 -12.93
C ASN A 317 -9.40 4.23 -12.41
N THR A 318 -9.65 4.59 -11.15
CA THR A 318 -10.90 4.30 -10.40
C THR A 318 -12.17 4.71 -11.12
N GLN A 319 -12.15 5.78 -11.91
CA GLN A 319 -13.34 6.22 -12.65
C GLN A 319 -13.75 5.22 -13.73
N ARG A 320 -12.78 4.64 -14.43
CA ARG A 320 -13.01 3.70 -15.53
C ARG A 320 -13.32 2.29 -15.04
N PHE A 321 -12.62 1.88 -13.99
CA PHE A 321 -12.64 0.51 -13.48
C PHE A 321 -13.30 0.41 -12.10
N LEU A 322 -14.21 1.34 -11.78
CA LEU A 322 -14.92 1.33 -10.49
C LEU A 322 -15.66 0.00 -10.22
N PRO A 323 -16.39 -0.59 -11.18
CA PRO A 323 -17.05 -1.89 -10.96
C PRO A 323 -16.07 -3.01 -10.58
N GLU A 324 -14.91 -3.05 -11.22
CA GLU A 324 -13.87 -4.04 -10.96
C GLU A 324 -13.28 -3.86 -9.55
N VAL A 325 -13.00 -2.62 -9.15
CA VAL A 325 -12.50 -2.32 -7.79
C VAL A 325 -13.55 -2.68 -6.75
N LEU A 326 -14.82 -2.30 -6.96
CA LEU A 326 -15.93 -2.65 -6.05
C LEU A 326 -16.04 -4.16 -5.85
N ALA A 327 -15.99 -4.93 -6.95
CA ALA A 327 -16.10 -6.39 -6.91
C ALA A 327 -14.93 -7.03 -6.17
N THR A 328 -13.71 -6.60 -6.51
CA THR A 328 -12.49 -7.20 -5.94
C THR A 328 -12.32 -6.81 -4.49
N ASN A 329 -12.60 -5.55 -4.13
CA ASN A 329 -12.58 -5.12 -2.73
C ASN A 329 -13.61 -5.90 -1.90
N LEU A 330 -14.86 -6.00 -2.38
CA LEU A 330 -15.88 -6.81 -1.68
C LEU A 330 -15.43 -8.25 -1.48
N ALA A 331 -14.78 -8.86 -2.46
CA ALA A 331 -14.30 -10.25 -2.35
C ALA A 331 -13.15 -10.39 -1.34
N ILE A 332 -12.25 -9.40 -1.27
CA ILE A 332 -11.15 -9.36 -0.29
C ILE A 332 -11.73 -9.23 1.12
N GLU A 333 -12.58 -8.25 1.37
CA GLU A 333 -13.18 -8.00 2.68
C GLU A 333 -14.07 -9.18 3.14
N ALA A 334 -14.78 -9.81 2.20
CA ALA A 334 -15.56 -11.00 2.49
C ALA A 334 -14.71 -12.23 2.81
N THR A 335 -13.40 -12.21 2.55
CA THR A 335 -12.49 -13.32 2.88
C THR A 335 -12.32 -13.46 4.40
N GLY A 336 -12.32 -12.38 5.16
CA GLY A 336 -12.25 -12.37 6.63
C GLY A 336 -13.52 -12.90 7.31
N VAL A 337 -14.65 -12.79 6.64
CA VAL A 337 -15.94 -13.24 7.18
C VAL A 337 -15.96 -14.78 7.38
N GLY A 338 -16.39 -15.20 8.54
CA GLY A 338 -16.39 -16.63 8.91
C GLY A 338 -15.11 -17.05 9.65
N GLY A 339 -14.25 -16.11 9.98
CA GLY A 339 -13.06 -16.30 10.82
C GLY A 339 -11.98 -17.11 10.11
N LEU A 340 -11.77 -16.90 8.81
CA LEU A 340 -10.75 -17.59 8.03
C LEU A 340 -9.35 -17.33 8.61
N TYR A 341 -9.10 -16.12 9.12
CA TYR A 341 -7.83 -15.73 9.74
C TYR A 341 -7.62 -16.25 11.17
N ILE A 342 -8.63 -16.85 11.83
CA ILE A 342 -8.48 -17.38 13.19
C ILE A 342 -7.36 -18.42 13.28
N THR A 343 -7.24 -19.29 12.27
CA THR A 343 -6.20 -20.33 12.24
C THR A 343 -4.81 -19.70 12.13
N SER A 344 -4.64 -18.72 11.27
CA SER A 344 -3.38 -17.98 11.07
C SER A 344 -3.01 -17.20 12.34
N TRP A 345 -3.97 -16.52 12.97
CA TRP A 345 -3.79 -15.85 14.24
C TRP A 345 -3.28 -16.80 15.35
N LYS A 346 -3.94 -17.96 15.53
CA LYS A 346 -3.52 -18.96 16.53
C LYS A 346 -2.13 -19.52 16.24
N LYS A 347 -1.80 -19.75 14.95
CA LYS A 347 -0.46 -20.18 14.53
C LYS A 347 0.58 -19.13 14.86
N ALA A 348 0.34 -17.87 14.55
CA ALA A 348 1.23 -16.74 14.85
C ALA A 348 1.50 -16.61 16.35
N LEU A 349 0.48 -16.70 17.19
CA LEU A 349 0.62 -16.68 18.65
C LEU A 349 1.49 -17.84 19.17
N LYS A 350 1.31 -19.06 18.64
CA LYS A 350 2.15 -20.23 19.01
C LYS A 350 3.61 -20.01 18.61
N SER A 351 3.85 -19.36 17.50
CA SER A 351 5.19 -19.02 17.01
C SER A 351 5.77 -17.76 17.65
N LYS A 352 5.07 -17.16 18.63
CA LYS A 352 5.45 -15.91 19.32
C LYS A 352 5.63 -14.71 18.38
N LYS A 353 5.02 -14.73 17.19
CA LYS A 353 5.03 -13.66 16.21
C LYS A 353 3.85 -12.70 16.50
N GLN A 354 4.11 -11.67 17.30
CA GLN A 354 3.08 -10.80 17.87
C GLN A 354 2.49 -9.83 16.82
N TRP A 355 3.33 -9.30 15.92
CA TRP A 355 2.91 -8.35 14.91
C TRP A 355 1.96 -8.99 13.89
N ILE A 356 2.34 -10.14 13.33
CA ILE A 356 1.45 -10.83 12.41
C ILE A 356 0.21 -11.41 13.11
N ALA A 357 0.31 -11.75 14.39
CA ALA A 357 -0.85 -12.13 15.18
C ALA A 357 -1.83 -10.95 15.35
N LEU A 358 -1.32 -9.73 15.58
CA LEU A 358 -2.14 -8.51 15.64
C LEU A 358 -2.85 -8.26 14.31
N TYR A 359 -2.12 -8.36 13.19
CA TYR A 359 -2.69 -8.23 11.84
C TYR A 359 -3.89 -9.14 11.64
N PHE A 360 -3.74 -10.45 11.86
CA PHE A 360 -4.84 -11.40 11.73
C PHE A 360 -5.97 -11.17 12.73
N ARG A 361 -5.65 -10.69 13.94
CA ARG A 361 -6.66 -10.36 14.94
C ARG A 361 -7.55 -9.20 14.49
N LEU A 362 -6.96 -8.15 13.94
CA LEU A 362 -7.71 -7.00 13.41
C LEU A 362 -8.67 -7.45 12.31
N HIS A 363 -8.19 -8.17 11.30
CA HIS A 363 -9.02 -8.67 10.19
C HIS A 363 -10.16 -9.59 10.67
N ASN A 364 -9.95 -10.39 11.72
CA ASN A 364 -11.05 -11.18 12.30
C ASN A 364 -12.16 -10.32 12.92
N SER A 365 -11.88 -9.06 13.27
CA SER A 365 -12.85 -8.15 13.88
C SER A 365 -13.44 -7.13 12.93
N ILE A 366 -12.64 -6.58 12.02
CA ILE A 366 -13.08 -5.50 11.11
C ILE A 366 -13.74 -6.02 9.84
N ASP A 367 -13.33 -7.19 9.32
CA ASP A 367 -13.94 -7.80 8.13
C ASP A 367 -15.24 -8.53 8.51
N ASN A 368 -16.21 -7.79 8.99
CA ASN A 368 -17.46 -8.38 9.44
C ASN A 368 -18.65 -7.88 8.62
N TYR A 369 -19.68 -8.73 8.57
CA TYR A 369 -20.91 -8.48 7.82
C TYR A 369 -21.86 -7.48 8.51
N ALA A 370 -21.73 -7.28 9.81
CA ALA A 370 -22.69 -6.49 10.57
C ALA A 370 -22.40 -4.98 10.52
N SER A 371 -21.14 -4.59 10.66
CA SER A 371 -20.74 -3.19 10.80
C SER A 371 -19.34 -2.87 10.32
N GLY A 372 -18.62 -3.84 9.73
CA GLY A 372 -17.22 -3.69 9.29
C GLY A 372 -17.07 -3.55 7.78
N HIS A 373 -15.86 -3.82 7.29
CA HIS A 373 -15.44 -3.61 5.92
C HIS A 373 -16.31 -4.36 4.91
N THR A 374 -16.70 -5.61 5.18
CA THR A 374 -17.60 -6.36 4.30
C THR A 374 -18.94 -5.65 4.15
N LYS A 375 -19.51 -5.12 5.25
CA LYS A 375 -20.76 -4.37 5.20
C LYS A 375 -20.63 -3.08 4.41
N TRP A 376 -19.52 -2.36 4.59
CA TRP A 376 -19.27 -1.13 3.85
C TRP A 376 -19.01 -1.39 2.36
N SER A 377 -18.34 -2.48 2.03
CA SER A 377 -18.15 -2.90 0.62
C SER A 377 -19.48 -3.24 -0.06
N ILE A 378 -20.40 -3.92 0.65
CA ILE A 378 -21.75 -4.14 0.15
C ILE A 378 -22.47 -2.81 -0.10
N ALA A 379 -22.42 -1.89 0.87
CA ALA A 379 -23.02 -0.57 0.74
C ALA A 379 -22.45 0.23 -0.44
N ALA A 380 -21.14 0.13 -0.68
CA ALA A 380 -20.51 0.75 -1.84
C ALA A 380 -21.04 0.19 -3.18
N VAL A 381 -21.20 -1.13 -3.29
CA VAL A 381 -21.79 -1.76 -4.48
C VAL A 381 -23.25 -1.32 -4.66
N GLN A 382 -24.03 -1.32 -3.58
CA GLN A 382 -25.46 -0.91 -3.60
C GLN A 382 -25.60 0.54 -4.04
N ALA A 383 -24.81 1.46 -3.47
CA ALA A 383 -24.81 2.88 -3.83
C ALA A 383 -24.45 3.11 -5.30
N PHE A 384 -23.40 2.43 -5.79
CA PHE A 384 -23.01 2.48 -7.20
C PHE A 384 -24.13 1.99 -8.11
N MET A 385 -24.73 0.83 -7.84
CA MET A 385 -25.79 0.26 -8.66
C MET A 385 -27.07 1.10 -8.63
N ALA A 386 -27.42 1.69 -7.49
CA ALA A 386 -28.55 2.62 -7.36
C ALA A 386 -28.30 3.88 -8.20
N ARG A 387 -27.10 4.44 -8.19
CA ARG A 387 -26.73 5.58 -9.02
C ARG A 387 -26.77 5.24 -10.52
N VAL A 388 -26.29 4.06 -10.91
CA VAL A 388 -26.40 3.59 -12.32
C VAL A 388 -27.86 3.43 -12.71
N ALA A 389 -28.70 2.82 -11.88
CA ALA A 389 -30.12 2.64 -12.15
C ALA A 389 -30.88 3.97 -12.32
N TYR A 390 -30.47 5.00 -11.57
CA TYR A 390 -31.06 6.35 -11.68
C TYR A 390 -30.58 7.10 -12.92
N ALA A 391 -29.27 7.09 -13.20
CA ALA A 391 -28.67 7.93 -14.24
C ALA A 391 -28.67 7.28 -15.62
N THR A 392 -28.53 5.97 -15.71
CA THR A 392 -28.39 5.17 -16.94
C THR A 392 -28.99 3.77 -16.75
N PRO A 393 -30.33 3.66 -16.64
CA PRO A 393 -30.99 2.38 -16.35
C PRO A 393 -30.62 1.25 -17.31
N GLU A 394 -30.39 1.57 -18.59
CA GLU A 394 -29.97 0.64 -19.64
C GLU A 394 -28.56 0.06 -19.41
N ALA A 395 -27.74 0.71 -18.60
CA ALA A 395 -26.39 0.25 -18.30
C ALA A 395 -26.32 -0.68 -17.05
N VAL A 396 -27.43 -0.88 -16.34
CA VAL A 396 -27.45 -1.66 -15.09
C VAL A 396 -26.88 -3.07 -15.28
N ASP A 397 -27.37 -3.79 -16.29
CA ASP A 397 -26.91 -5.16 -16.57
C ASP A 397 -25.42 -5.17 -16.95
N GLN A 398 -24.97 -4.22 -17.76
CA GLN A 398 -23.57 -4.11 -18.15
C GLN A 398 -22.64 -3.86 -16.96
N GLN A 399 -22.99 -2.92 -16.08
CA GLN A 399 -22.16 -2.61 -14.91
C GLN A 399 -22.18 -3.75 -13.87
N TRP A 400 -23.36 -4.35 -13.66
CA TRP A 400 -23.47 -5.52 -12.79
C TRP A 400 -22.65 -6.71 -13.32
N ARG A 401 -22.65 -6.97 -14.63
CA ARG A 401 -21.84 -8.02 -15.26
C ARG A 401 -20.34 -7.84 -15.00
N ARG A 402 -19.86 -6.59 -15.02
CA ARG A 402 -18.46 -6.27 -14.68
C ARG A 402 -18.16 -6.63 -13.22
N ILE A 403 -19.03 -6.27 -12.28
CA ILE A 403 -18.91 -6.63 -10.86
C ILE A 403 -18.95 -8.15 -10.70
N TRP A 404 -19.95 -8.80 -11.26
CA TRP A 404 -20.14 -10.24 -11.16
C TRP A 404 -18.92 -11.03 -11.64
N ARG A 405 -18.32 -10.67 -12.77
CA ARG A 405 -17.18 -11.36 -13.34
C ARG A 405 -15.97 -11.35 -12.40
N LEU A 406 -15.63 -10.19 -11.84
CA LEU A 406 -14.47 -10.08 -10.93
C LEU A 406 -14.74 -10.73 -9.57
N TRP A 407 -15.96 -10.64 -9.06
CA TRP A 407 -16.37 -11.43 -7.90
C TRP A 407 -16.20 -12.93 -8.17
N ARG A 408 -16.71 -13.44 -9.30
CA ARG A 408 -16.61 -14.86 -9.67
C ARG A 408 -15.16 -15.33 -9.83
N LEU A 409 -14.30 -14.52 -10.42
CA LEU A 409 -12.87 -14.79 -10.51
C LEU A 409 -12.25 -15.02 -9.13
N GLN A 410 -12.51 -14.15 -8.17
CA GLN A 410 -12.01 -14.29 -6.81
C GLN A 410 -12.63 -15.51 -6.10
N GLU A 411 -13.91 -15.76 -6.30
CA GLU A 411 -14.59 -16.94 -5.75
C GLU A 411 -13.96 -18.24 -6.26
N ILE A 412 -13.67 -18.35 -7.55
CA ILE A 412 -12.98 -19.52 -8.12
C ILE A 412 -11.61 -19.68 -7.50
N ARG A 413 -10.84 -18.60 -7.37
CA ARG A 413 -9.51 -18.64 -6.76
C ARG A 413 -9.55 -19.18 -5.33
N LEU A 414 -10.52 -18.78 -4.54
CA LEU A 414 -10.62 -19.13 -3.12
C LEU A 414 -11.31 -20.46 -2.88
N HIS A 415 -12.38 -20.75 -3.60
CA HIS A 415 -13.33 -21.83 -3.32
C HIS A 415 -13.61 -22.75 -4.52
N GLY A 416 -13.06 -22.45 -5.70
CA GLY A 416 -13.26 -23.24 -6.90
C GLY A 416 -12.81 -24.70 -6.75
N THR A 417 -13.38 -25.57 -7.54
CA THR A 417 -12.92 -26.94 -7.70
C THR A 417 -11.48 -26.94 -8.27
N ARG A 418 -10.84 -28.10 -8.24
CA ARG A 418 -9.51 -28.24 -8.84
C ARG A 418 -9.52 -27.85 -10.32
N THR A 419 -10.51 -28.32 -11.06
CA THR A 419 -10.67 -28.03 -12.51
C THR A 419 -10.87 -26.53 -12.77
N GLU A 420 -11.72 -25.85 -11.98
CA GLU A 420 -11.92 -24.42 -12.10
C GLU A 420 -10.63 -23.63 -11.80
N ARG A 421 -9.90 -24.01 -10.76
CA ARG A 421 -8.63 -23.35 -10.42
C ARG A 421 -7.54 -23.58 -11.46
N GLU A 422 -7.43 -24.79 -12.01
CA GLU A 422 -6.48 -25.11 -13.10
C GLU A 422 -6.81 -24.31 -14.37
N ALA A 423 -8.09 -24.20 -14.73
CA ALA A 423 -8.53 -23.39 -15.85
C ALA A 423 -8.23 -21.91 -15.65
N LEU A 424 -8.51 -21.38 -14.45
CA LEU A 424 -8.20 -19.99 -14.09
C LEU A 424 -6.69 -19.71 -14.08
N ALA A 425 -5.89 -20.62 -13.54
CA ALA A 425 -4.43 -20.48 -13.53
C ALA A 425 -3.84 -20.44 -14.94
N GLY A 426 -4.34 -21.30 -15.85
CA GLY A 426 -3.95 -21.26 -17.26
C GLY A 426 -4.30 -19.93 -17.94
N LEU A 427 -5.50 -19.40 -17.68
CA LEU A 427 -5.94 -18.11 -18.19
C LEU A 427 -5.06 -16.96 -17.68
N LEU A 428 -4.82 -16.90 -16.37
CA LEU A 428 -4.00 -15.85 -15.76
C LEU A 428 -2.53 -15.94 -16.20
N GLY A 429 -2.01 -17.14 -16.40
CA GLY A 429 -0.67 -17.38 -16.97
C GLY A 429 -0.55 -16.82 -18.40
N THR A 430 -1.57 -17.03 -19.23
CA THR A 430 -1.61 -16.46 -20.58
C THR A 430 -1.64 -14.92 -20.55
N ILE A 431 -2.38 -14.32 -19.63
CA ILE A 431 -2.43 -12.86 -19.46
C ILE A 431 -1.08 -12.31 -19.02
N ALA A 432 -0.41 -12.98 -18.08
CA ALA A 432 0.91 -12.57 -17.61
C ALA A 432 1.94 -12.56 -18.74
N ILE A 433 1.88 -13.55 -19.65
CA ILE A 433 2.79 -13.64 -20.81
C ILE A 433 2.42 -12.60 -21.88
N SER A 434 1.16 -12.44 -22.20
CA SER A 434 0.69 -11.51 -23.26
C SER A 434 0.76 -10.03 -22.84
N GLY A 435 0.70 -9.74 -21.54
CA GLY A 435 0.88 -8.39 -21.00
C GLY A 435 2.34 -7.91 -21.03
N LEU A 436 3.29 -8.79 -21.33
CA LEU A 436 4.73 -8.52 -21.34
C LEU A 436 5.31 -8.35 -22.77
N GLY A 437 4.50 -8.37 -23.82
CA GLY A 437 4.99 -8.21 -25.19
C GLY A 437 4.18 -7.24 -26.05
N PRO A 438 4.80 -6.58 -27.04
CA PRO A 438 4.05 -5.77 -28.00
C PRO A 438 3.11 -6.68 -28.78
N THR A 439 1.81 -6.52 -28.62
CA THR A 439 0.85 -7.06 -29.57
C THR A 439 1.01 -6.28 -30.86
N GLU A 440 1.66 -6.89 -31.85
CA GLU A 440 1.54 -6.46 -33.23
C GLU A 440 0.04 -6.45 -33.57
N ALA A 441 -0.51 -5.24 -33.82
CA ALA A 441 -1.85 -5.03 -34.33
C ALA A 441 -1.78 -4.66 -35.81
#